data_65a8b25ebb49d2871cf3c23eb92d3e45
#
_entry.id   65a8b25ebb49d2871cf3c23eb92d3e45
#
_cell.length_a   1.000
_cell.length_b   1.000
_cell.length_c   1.000
_cell.angle_alpha   90.00
_cell.angle_beta   90.00
_cell.angle_gamma   90.00
#
_symmetry.space_group_name_H-M   'P 1'
#
loop_
_entity.id
_entity.type
_entity.pdbx_description
1 polymer ?
#
loop_
_entity_poly.entity_id
_entity_poly.type
_entity_poly.pdbx_seq_one_letter_code
_entity_poly.pdbx_strand_id
1 'polypeptide(L)'
;MRDANSIKAEMAALESKLLELETEDGGGKIQINGSFGKTGSPYSVLFAPEMLIQTTVSGQLSILMLIEWLEHYGIPVVSANTDGIVIKCPRHLIATSDWLIKEWEKRTGLTMETEDYVALYARDVNAYFAIKTPDDIKRKGEYAKASLIMKKSPDTEICSDAVAAYLAEGVPLLYTISACRDITKFVTIQKVAGGAVKMWGEGPRKGARVMDMVGTLQACGWVKKGRKWIKPFTRAQIDSVGGGTGAPVPGYEPEYTAQDAYATCFQPQRPEYLGKVIRWYYGTRSPGPIVYATNGNLVGGSYGATPCMTLPDEFPDDIDYAWYVSKSEAILRDLGVDIAK
;
A
#
# COMPACT_ATOMS: atom_id res chain seq x y z
N MET A 1 -42.72 27.84 10.09
CA MET A 1 -41.83 26.66 10.17
C MET A 1 -41.66 26.11 8.76
N ARG A 2 -40.42 26.06 8.23
CA ARG A 2 -40.19 25.38 6.95
C ARG A 2 -40.42 23.88 7.17
N ASP A 3 -41.15 23.25 6.24
CA ASP A 3 -41.42 21.81 6.32
C ASP A 3 -40.12 21.01 6.17
N ALA A 4 -39.92 19.98 7.00
CA ALA A 4 -38.74 19.11 6.99
C ALA A 4 -38.47 18.50 5.59
N ASN A 5 -39.51 18.24 4.81
CA ASN A 5 -39.40 17.76 3.44
C ASN A 5 -38.85 18.81 2.48
N SER A 6 -39.20 20.10 2.68
CA SER A 6 -38.62 21.21 1.89
C SER A 6 -37.13 21.41 2.15
N ILE A 7 -36.71 21.30 3.43
CA ILE A 7 -35.28 21.39 3.81
C ILE A 7 -34.50 20.22 3.22
N LYS A 8 -35.05 19.01 3.25
CA LYS A 8 -34.39 17.81 2.71
C LYS A 8 -34.23 17.89 1.19
N ALA A 9 -35.23 18.46 0.49
CA ALA A 9 -35.14 18.69 -0.96
C ALA A 9 -34.09 19.77 -1.32
N GLU A 10 -34.04 20.86 -0.53
CA GLU A 10 -32.98 21.90 -0.68
C GLU A 10 -31.57 21.33 -0.44
N MET A 11 -31.38 20.51 0.59
CA MET A 11 -30.10 19.85 0.87
C MET A 11 -29.70 18.94 -0.29
N ALA A 12 -30.58 18.10 -0.79
CA ALA A 12 -30.27 17.22 -1.93
C ALA A 12 -29.91 18.00 -3.21
N ALA A 13 -30.57 19.13 -3.45
CA ALA A 13 -30.26 20.01 -4.59
C ALA A 13 -28.87 20.68 -4.44
N LEU A 14 -28.50 21.09 -3.22
CA LEU A 14 -27.19 21.68 -2.91
C LEU A 14 -26.09 20.64 -3.03
N GLU A 15 -26.30 19.41 -2.54
CA GLU A 15 -25.37 18.29 -2.67
C GLU A 15 -25.12 17.93 -4.15
N SER A 16 -26.19 17.90 -4.97
CA SER A 16 -26.06 17.66 -6.41
C SER A 16 -25.27 18.76 -7.11
N LYS A 17 -25.49 20.02 -6.74
CA LYS A 17 -24.78 21.16 -7.32
C LYS A 17 -23.30 21.20 -6.87
N LEU A 18 -23.04 20.81 -5.62
CA LEU A 18 -21.67 20.68 -5.12
C LEU A 18 -20.90 19.61 -5.91
N LEU A 19 -21.51 18.46 -6.14
CA LEU A 19 -20.94 17.36 -6.92
C LEU A 19 -20.66 17.76 -8.38
N GLU A 20 -21.55 18.53 -8.99
CA GLU A 20 -21.34 19.10 -10.33
C GLU A 20 -20.11 20.02 -10.37
N LEU A 21 -20.01 20.97 -9.43
CA LEU A 21 -18.88 21.90 -9.33
C LEU A 21 -17.56 21.19 -9.06
N GLU A 22 -17.55 20.20 -8.17
CA GLU A 22 -16.35 19.36 -7.90
C GLU A 22 -15.92 18.56 -9.14
N THR A 23 -16.90 18.10 -9.94
CA THR A 23 -16.63 17.37 -11.19
C THR A 23 -16.05 18.29 -12.27
N GLU A 24 -16.56 19.52 -12.40
CA GLU A 24 -16.03 20.54 -13.32
C GLU A 24 -14.63 20.97 -12.93
N ASP A 25 -14.35 21.25 -11.65
CA ASP A 25 -13.03 21.62 -11.15
C ASP A 25 -12.02 20.48 -11.36
N GLY A 26 -12.41 19.26 -11.04
CA GLY A 26 -11.59 18.06 -11.28
C GLY A 26 -11.28 17.84 -12.76
N GLY A 27 -12.25 18.08 -13.64
CA GLY A 27 -12.09 18.01 -15.09
C GLY A 27 -11.12 19.06 -15.62
N GLY A 28 -11.21 20.28 -15.15
CA GLY A 28 -10.29 21.39 -15.50
C GLY A 28 -8.86 21.10 -15.06
N LYS A 29 -8.66 20.63 -13.83
CA LYS A 29 -7.33 20.23 -13.31
C LYS A 29 -6.69 19.10 -14.13
N ILE A 30 -7.47 18.08 -14.50
CA ILE A 30 -7.00 16.96 -15.35
C ILE A 30 -6.58 17.47 -16.73
N GLN A 31 -7.34 18.40 -17.32
CA GLN A 31 -7.06 18.94 -18.64
C GLN A 31 -5.78 19.79 -18.66
N ILE A 32 -5.60 20.65 -17.65
CA ILE A 32 -4.40 21.49 -17.50
C ILE A 32 -3.17 20.61 -17.25
N ASN A 33 -3.24 19.70 -16.29
CA ASN A 33 -2.13 18.79 -15.96
C ASN A 33 -1.79 17.85 -17.12
N GLY A 34 -2.81 17.37 -17.84
CA GLY A 34 -2.63 16.56 -19.03
C GLY A 34 -1.94 17.33 -20.16
N SER A 35 -2.29 18.59 -20.38
CA SER A 35 -1.66 19.47 -21.36
C SER A 35 -0.21 19.75 -21.00
N PHE A 36 0.06 20.09 -19.73
CA PHE A 36 1.42 20.25 -19.21
C PHE A 36 2.26 18.98 -19.40
N GLY A 37 1.75 17.81 -19.04
CA GLY A 37 2.46 16.54 -19.24
C GLY A 37 2.76 16.23 -20.72
N LYS A 38 1.90 16.67 -21.64
CA LYS A 38 2.11 16.51 -23.09
C LYS A 38 3.23 17.38 -23.64
N THR A 39 3.59 18.49 -22.99
CA THR A 39 4.73 19.31 -23.41
C THR A 39 6.07 18.56 -23.31
N GLY A 40 6.17 17.57 -22.44
CA GLY A 40 7.37 16.73 -22.31
C GLY A 40 7.40 15.49 -23.24
N SER A 41 6.32 15.21 -23.96
CA SER A 41 6.24 14.00 -24.79
C SER A 41 6.64 14.29 -26.24
N PRO A 42 7.69 13.64 -26.79
CA PRO A 42 8.13 13.85 -28.18
C PRO A 42 7.10 13.43 -29.22
N TYR A 43 6.07 12.68 -28.83
CA TYR A 43 4.98 12.23 -29.71
C TYR A 43 3.76 13.17 -29.65
N SER A 44 3.82 14.24 -28.87
CA SER A 44 2.72 15.20 -28.72
C SER A 44 2.85 16.39 -29.65
N VAL A 45 1.72 16.84 -30.19
CA VAL A 45 1.65 18.11 -30.96
C VAL A 45 1.96 19.34 -30.08
N LEU A 46 1.89 19.16 -28.75
CA LEU A 46 2.24 20.18 -27.73
C LEU A 46 3.68 20.06 -27.25
N PHE A 47 4.54 19.30 -27.95
CA PHE A 47 5.92 19.09 -27.52
C PHE A 47 6.69 20.41 -27.41
N ALA A 48 7.02 20.80 -26.18
CA ALA A 48 7.76 22.01 -25.84
C ALA A 48 8.56 21.78 -24.54
N PRO A 49 9.66 21.02 -24.61
CA PRO A 49 10.42 20.60 -23.42
C PRO A 49 11.00 21.79 -22.65
N GLU A 50 11.35 22.87 -23.32
CA GLU A 50 11.82 24.10 -22.69
C GLU A 50 10.74 24.73 -21.80
N MET A 51 9.49 24.74 -22.27
CA MET A 51 8.33 25.22 -21.50
C MET A 51 8.08 24.39 -20.28
N LEU A 52 8.20 23.06 -20.40
CA LEU A 52 8.08 22.12 -19.28
C LEU A 52 9.13 22.43 -18.21
N ILE A 53 10.40 22.56 -18.61
CA ILE A 53 11.52 22.85 -17.71
C ILE A 53 11.33 24.22 -17.06
N GLN A 54 11.02 25.23 -17.83
CA GLN A 54 10.82 26.61 -17.34
C GLN A 54 9.70 26.64 -16.28
N THR A 55 8.54 26.05 -16.55
CA THR A 55 7.42 25.99 -15.60
C THR A 55 7.82 25.27 -14.31
N THR A 56 8.47 24.11 -14.44
CA THR A 56 8.90 23.32 -13.28
C THR A 56 9.91 24.06 -12.41
N VAL A 57 10.94 24.63 -13.03
CA VAL A 57 12.00 25.36 -12.32
C VAL A 57 11.44 26.65 -11.69
N SER A 58 10.57 27.38 -12.40
CA SER A 58 9.93 28.58 -11.83
C SER A 58 9.10 28.25 -10.58
N GLY A 59 8.33 27.15 -10.61
CA GLY A 59 7.58 26.70 -9.44
C GLY A 59 8.51 26.33 -8.27
N GLN A 60 9.57 25.57 -8.53
CA GLN A 60 10.56 25.21 -7.50
C GLN A 60 11.25 26.42 -6.89
N LEU A 61 11.67 27.39 -7.71
CA LEU A 61 12.31 28.62 -7.22
C LEU A 61 11.33 29.48 -6.42
N SER A 62 10.06 29.54 -6.81
CA SER A 62 9.04 30.25 -6.06
C SER A 62 8.86 29.67 -4.65
N ILE A 63 8.76 28.35 -4.52
CA ILE A 63 8.68 27.68 -3.22
C ILE A 63 9.98 27.86 -2.41
N LEU A 64 11.13 27.73 -3.05
CA LEU A 64 12.43 27.94 -2.39
C LEU A 64 12.55 29.34 -1.79
N MET A 65 12.10 30.37 -2.50
CA MET A 65 12.07 31.74 -1.99
C MET A 65 11.25 31.86 -0.69
N LEU A 66 10.09 31.20 -0.61
CA LEU A 66 9.28 31.20 0.62
C LEU A 66 9.98 30.42 1.75
N ILE A 67 10.60 29.29 1.46
CA ILE A 67 11.38 28.51 2.42
C ILE A 67 12.50 29.36 3.03
N GLU A 68 13.32 30.02 2.18
CA GLU A 68 14.41 30.88 2.64
C GLU A 68 13.91 32.03 3.52
N TRP A 69 12.78 32.65 3.18
CA TRP A 69 12.20 33.70 3.99
C TRP A 69 11.75 33.19 5.35
N LEU A 70 11.00 32.06 5.38
CA LEU A 70 10.52 31.46 6.63
C LEU A 70 11.68 31.10 7.56
N GLU A 71 12.70 30.45 7.03
CA GLU A 71 13.88 30.03 7.79
C GLU A 71 14.69 31.25 8.30
N HIS A 72 14.81 32.30 7.47
CA HIS A 72 15.47 33.54 7.86
C HIS A 72 14.78 34.20 9.05
N TYR A 73 13.46 34.11 9.16
CA TYR A 73 12.69 34.65 10.28
C TYR A 73 12.53 33.65 11.45
N GLY A 74 13.25 32.51 11.42
CA GLY A 74 13.26 31.51 12.48
C GLY A 74 12.04 30.59 12.52
N ILE A 75 11.38 30.43 11.38
CA ILE A 75 10.26 29.48 11.20
C ILE A 75 10.78 28.25 10.48
N PRO A 76 11.03 27.11 11.18
CA PRO A 76 11.59 25.92 10.56
C PRO A 76 10.65 25.30 9.53
N VAL A 77 11.19 24.97 8.35
CA VAL A 77 10.51 24.19 7.33
C VAL A 77 10.81 22.71 7.55
N VAL A 78 9.79 21.91 7.84
CA VAL A 78 9.91 20.49 8.18
C VAL A 78 9.92 19.62 6.93
N SER A 79 9.13 20.01 5.92
CA SER A 79 8.99 19.27 4.67
C SER A 79 8.59 20.21 3.54
N ALA A 80 9.07 19.94 2.34
CA ALA A 80 8.69 20.65 1.14
C ALA A 80 8.43 19.67 -0.01
N ASN A 81 7.41 19.95 -0.80
CA ASN A 81 7.05 19.19 -1.99
C ASN A 81 6.92 20.17 -3.18
N THR A 82 6.48 19.67 -4.32
CA THR A 82 6.34 20.41 -5.59
C THR A 82 5.55 21.72 -5.44
N ASP A 83 4.48 21.70 -4.64
CA ASP A 83 3.46 22.74 -4.52
C ASP A 83 3.07 23.08 -3.08
N GLY A 84 3.78 22.51 -2.11
CA GLY A 84 3.45 22.73 -0.68
C GLY A 84 4.65 22.62 0.23
N ILE A 85 4.56 23.31 1.36
CA ILE A 85 5.54 23.25 2.44
C ILE A 85 4.83 22.95 3.77
N VAL A 86 5.51 22.27 4.66
CA VAL A 86 5.08 22.06 6.03
C VAL A 86 6.05 22.77 6.97
N ILE A 87 5.55 23.64 7.79
CA ILE A 87 6.33 24.44 8.73
C ILE A 87 5.98 24.09 10.18
N LYS A 88 6.94 24.23 11.08
CA LYS A 88 6.72 24.20 12.51
C LYS A 88 6.76 25.62 13.05
N CYS A 89 5.64 26.35 12.90
CA CYS A 89 5.58 27.77 13.29
C CYS A 89 5.49 27.96 14.80
N PRO A 90 6.46 28.65 15.43
CA PRO A 90 6.32 29.08 16.82
C PRO A 90 5.13 30.01 16.97
N ARG A 91 4.33 29.86 18.05
CA ARG A 91 3.10 30.64 18.25
C ARG A 91 3.28 32.16 18.16
N HIS A 92 4.41 32.67 18.62
CA HIS A 92 4.72 34.13 18.58
C HIS A 92 5.11 34.62 17.18
N LEU A 93 5.36 33.72 16.20
CA LEU A 93 5.70 34.04 14.82
C LEU A 93 4.56 33.81 13.83
N ILE A 94 3.36 33.43 14.28
CA ILE A 94 2.21 33.19 13.39
C ILE A 94 1.91 34.42 12.51
N ALA A 95 1.82 35.61 13.11
CA ALA A 95 1.58 36.83 12.35
C ALA A 95 2.70 37.15 11.35
N THR A 96 3.95 36.78 11.69
CA THR A 96 5.09 36.93 10.77
C THR A 96 4.99 35.94 9.60
N SER A 97 4.60 34.69 9.89
CA SER A 97 4.34 33.67 8.86
C SER A 97 3.27 34.14 7.88
N ASP A 98 2.14 34.62 8.38
CA ASP A 98 1.04 35.12 7.56
C ASP A 98 1.47 36.31 6.68
N TRP A 99 2.26 37.20 7.23
CA TRP A 99 2.81 38.33 6.47
C TRP A 99 3.76 37.88 5.36
N LEU A 100 4.65 36.92 5.66
CA LEU A 100 5.59 36.37 4.68
C LEU A 100 4.85 35.67 3.52
N ILE A 101 3.82 34.88 3.84
CA ILE A 101 2.99 34.20 2.84
C ILE A 101 2.30 35.24 1.95
N LYS A 102 1.68 36.28 2.50
CA LYS A 102 1.03 37.33 1.72
C LYS A 102 2.00 38.11 0.84
N GLU A 103 3.20 38.42 1.33
CA GLU A 103 4.22 39.08 0.52
C GLU A 103 4.71 38.17 -0.61
N TRP A 104 4.84 36.87 -0.35
CA TRP A 104 5.17 35.86 -1.37
C TRP A 104 4.08 35.76 -2.43
N GLU A 105 2.81 35.69 -2.04
CA GLU A 105 1.65 35.69 -2.96
C GLU A 105 1.67 36.93 -3.88
N LYS A 106 1.90 38.10 -3.31
CA LYS A 106 1.98 39.35 -4.06
C LYS A 106 3.10 39.35 -5.09
N ARG A 107 4.25 38.75 -4.78
CA ARG A 107 5.40 38.70 -5.69
C ARG A 107 5.28 37.65 -6.78
N THR A 108 4.70 36.51 -6.45
CA THR A 108 4.59 35.38 -7.36
C THR A 108 3.31 35.43 -8.21
N GLY A 109 2.26 36.08 -7.73
CA GLY A 109 0.92 36.00 -8.31
C GLY A 109 0.22 34.64 -8.05
N LEU A 110 0.81 33.79 -7.22
CA LEU A 110 0.24 32.51 -6.80
C LEU A 110 -0.52 32.69 -5.48
N THR A 111 -1.47 31.81 -5.18
CA THR A 111 -2.21 31.80 -3.93
C THR A 111 -1.85 30.57 -3.11
N MET A 112 -1.66 30.74 -1.80
CA MET A 112 -1.33 29.67 -0.87
C MET A 112 -2.51 29.37 0.05
N GLU A 113 -2.93 28.13 0.09
CA GLU A 113 -3.87 27.64 1.11
C GLU A 113 -3.10 27.20 2.34
N THR A 114 -3.58 27.59 3.51
CA THR A 114 -2.97 27.21 4.81
C THR A 114 -3.87 26.25 5.55
N GLU A 115 -3.32 25.14 5.99
CA GLU A 115 -4.00 24.15 6.85
C GLU A 115 -3.20 23.94 8.14
N ASP A 116 -3.88 23.97 9.27
CA ASP A 116 -3.27 23.71 10.58
C ASP A 116 -3.39 22.25 10.98
N TYR A 117 -2.29 21.69 11.50
CA TYR A 117 -2.23 20.34 12.02
C TYR A 117 -1.78 20.33 13.47
N VAL A 118 -2.43 19.51 14.30
CA VAL A 118 -2.01 19.26 15.69
C VAL A 118 -0.75 18.40 15.71
N ALA A 119 -0.67 17.42 14.80
CA ALA A 119 0.49 16.54 14.66
C ALA A 119 0.67 16.09 13.22
N LEU A 120 1.94 15.85 12.84
CA LEU A 120 2.33 15.27 11.57
C LEU A 120 3.27 14.08 11.81
N TYR A 121 2.90 12.93 11.28
CA TYR A 121 3.72 11.72 11.29
C TYR A 121 4.02 11.34 9.84
N ALA A 122 5.24 11.53 9.40
CA ALA A 122 5.65 11.34 8.02
C ALA A 122 6.77 10.30 7.94
N ARG A 123 6.58 9.29 7.08
CA ARG A 123 7.68 8.43 6.63
C ARG A 123 8.52 9.15 5.57
N ASP A 124 7.82 9.82 4.66
CA ASP A 124 8.40 10.65 3.59
C ASP A 124 7.40 11.72 3.16
N VAL A 125 7.80 12.61 2.23
CA VAL A 125 6.97 13.73 1.77
C VAL A 125 5.64 13.33 1.11
N ASN A 126 5.53 12.08 0.66
CA ASN A 126 4.35 11.55 -0.02
C ASN A 126 3.55 10.55 0.81
N ALA A 127 4.08 10.10 1.95
CA ALA A 127 3.45 9.09 2.81
C ALA A 127 3.43 9.56 4.26
N TYR A 128 2.28 10.09 4.70
CA TYR A 128 2.14 10.68 6.02
C TYR A 128 0.69 10.66 6.56
N PHE A 129 0.58 10.83 7.87
CA PHE A 129 -0.65 11.16 8.59
C PHE A 129 -0.53 12.57 9.14
N ALA A 130 -1.48 13.44 8.82
CA ALA A 130 -1.59 14.78 9.40
C ALA A 130 -2.90 14.88 10.17
N ILE A 131 -2.80 15.13 11.47
CA ILE A 131 -3.95 15.14 12.40
C ILE A 131 -4.38 16.58 12.59
N LYS A 132 -5.61 16.92 12.20
CA LYS A 132 -6.28 18.18 12.50
C LYS A 132 -7.09 18.06 13.78
N THR A 133 -7.96 17.07 13.81
CA THR A 133 -8.74 16.65 14.96
C THR A 133 -8.78 15.12 15.00
N PRO A 134 -9.23 14.48 16.08
CA PRO A 134 -9.40 13.03 16.11
C PRO A 134 -10.24 12.48 14.96
N ASP A 135 -11.25 13.23 14.52
CA ASP A 135 -12.16 12.84 13.44
C ASP A 135 -11.68 13.28 12.05
N ASP A 136 -10.76 14.25 11.97
CA ASP A 136 -10.21 14.77 10.70
C ASP A 136 -8.71 14.50 10.60
N ILE A 137 -8.38 13.35 9.99
CA ILE A 137 -7.02 12.91 9.76
C ILE A 137 -6.77 12.82 8.26
N LYS A 138 -5.91 13.70 7.76
CA LYS A 138 -5.44 13.66 6.37
C LYS A 138 -4.40 12.56 6.21
N ARG A 139 -4.64 11.66 5.27
CA ARG A 139 -3.74 10.53 4.95
C ARG A 139 -3.27 10.64 3.51
N LYS A 140 -1.98 10.46 3.28
CA LYS A 140 -1.37 10.55 1.94
C LYS A 140 -0.56 9.29 1.61
N GLY A 141 -0.39 9.08 0.30
CA GLY A 141 0.41 7.98 -0.24
C GLY A 141 -0.19 6.61 0.04
N GLU A 142 0.62 5.70 0.53
CA GLU A 142 0.19 4.34 0.85
C GLU A 142 -0.79 4.26 2.03
N TYR A 143 -0.89 5.32 2.83
CA TYR A 143 -1.81 5.42 3.96
C TYR A 143 -3.17 6.03 3.58
N ALA A 144 -3.31 6.51 2.35
CA ALA A 144 -4.55 7.12 1.87
C ALA A 144 -5.74 6.15 1.95
N LYS A 145 -6.95 6.68 2.12
CA LYS A 145 -8.17 5.88 2.07
C LYS A 145 -8.29 5.19 0.71
N ALA A 146 -8.79 3.97 0.71
CA ALA A 146 -9.04 3.23 -0.52
C ALA A 146 -10.01 3.99 -1.42
N SER A 147 -9.78 3.89 -2.73
CA SER A 147 -10.76 4.35 -3.70
C SER A 147 -11.96 3.40 -3.68
N LEU A 148 -13.17 3.96 -3.82
CA LEU A 148 -14.42 3.18 -4.00
C LEU A 148 -14.33 2.19 -5.17
N ILE A 149 -13.42 2.43 -6.11
CA ILE A 149 -13.14 1.52 -7.22
C ILE A 149 -12.01 0.59 -6.78
N MET A 150 -12.31 -0.62 -6.36
CA MET A 150 -11.35 -1.66 -5.94
C MET A 150 -10.41 -2.13 -7.09
N LYS A 151 -9.88 -1.20 -7.86
CA LYS A 151 -8.89 -1.45 -8.93
C LYS A 151 -7.47 -1.08 -8.51
N LYS A 152 -7.33 -0.15 -7.58
CA LYS A 152 -6.06 0.38 -7.11
C LYS A 152 -6.26 0.84 -5.67
N SER A 153 -6.16 -0.07 -4.74
CA SER A 153 -6.32 0.19 -3.32
C SER A 153 -4.96 0.32 -2.66
N PRO A 154 -4.79 1.21 -1.69
CA PRO A 154 -3.71 1.07 -0.71
C PRO A 154 -3.79 -0.31 -0.07
N ASP A 155 -2.64 -0.86 0.26
CA ASP A 155 -2.54 -2.18 0.85
C ASP A 155 -3.17 -2.18 2.26
N THR A 156 -4.17 -3.03 2.49
CA THR A 156 -4.78 -3.23 3.81
C THR A 156 -5.22 -1.93 4.53
N GLU A 157 -6.28 -1.29 4.05
CA GLU A 157 -6.79 -0.01 4.61
C GLU A 157 -7.03 -0.06 6.12
N ILE A 158 -7.46 -1.22 6.65
CA ILE A 158 -7.70 -1.41 8.08
C ILE A 158 -6.45 -1.14 8.94
N CYS A 159 -5.25 -1.42 8.41
CA CYS A 159 -4.00 -1.12 9.13
C CYS A 159 -3.79 0.40 9.23
N SER A 160 -4.06 1.13 8.14
CA SER A 160 -3.98 2.59 8.14
C SER A 160 -5.06 3.22 9.01
N ASP A 161 -6.27 2.65 9.07
CA ASP A 161 -7.34 3.09 9.97
C ASP A 161 -6.93 2.89 11.44
N ALA A 162 -6.38 1.74 11.78
CA ALA A 162 -5.93 1.43 13.14
C ALA A 162 -4.78 2.34 13.58
N VAL A 163 -3.81 2.59 12.69
CA VAL A 163 -2.71 3.52 12.95
C VAL A 163 -3.23 4.94 13.14
N ALA A 164 -4.16 5.40 12.31
CA ALA A 164 -4.75 6.73 12.44
C ALA A 164 -5.46 6.91 13.80
N ALA A 165 -6.27 5.95 14.23
CA ALA A 165 -6.95 5.97 15.53
C ALA A 165 -5.94 5.92 16.71
N TYR A 166 -4.87 5.13 16.57
CA TYR A 166 -3.81 5.08 17.57
C TYR A 166 -3.07 6.42 17.70
N LEU A 167 -2.71 7.04 16.58
CA LEU A 167 -1.97 8.32 16.56
C LEU A 167 -2.82 9.49 17.06
N ALA A 168 -4.13 9.47 16.81
CA ALA A 168 -5.03 10.56 17.19
C ALA A 168 -5.49 10.47 18.65
N GLU A 169 -5.84 9.27 19.12
CA GLU A 169 -6.52 9.09 20.41
C GLU A 169 -5.89 8.00 21.29
N GLY A 170 -4.84 7.32 20.83
CA GLY A 170 -4.22 6.22 21.57
C GLY A 170 -5.05 4.93 21.56
N VAL A 171 -6.02 4.78 20.65
CA VAL A 171 -6.85 3.59 20.57
C VAL A 171 -5.99 2.37 20.23
N PRO A 172 -6.05 1.26 21.00
CA PRO A 172 -5.25 0.08 20.73
C PRO A 172 -5.53 -0.49 19.32
N LEU A 173 -4.46 -0.82 18.59
CA LEU A 173 -4.54 -1.31 17.20
C LEU A 173 -5.52 -2.51 17.06
N LEU A 174 -5.40 -3.47 17.97
CA LEU A 174 -6.27 -4.67 17.97
C LEU A 174 -7.75 -4.30 18.13
N TYR A 175 -8.08 -3.26 18.89
CA TYR A 175 -9.46 -2.84 19.10
C TYR A 175 -10.07 -2.37 17.78
N THR A 176 -9.42 -1.44 17.09
CA THR A 176 -9.89 -0.93 15.78
C THR A 176 -10.01 -2.05 14.75
N ILE A 177 -8.99 -2.92 14.66
CA ILE A 177 -8.96 -4.01 13.68
C ILE A 177 -10.05 -5.05 13.98
N SER A 178 -10.21 -5.47 15.23
CA SER A 178 -11.18 -6.50 15.61
C SER A 178 -12.64 -6.01 15.59
N ALA A 179 -12.88 -4.73 15.78
CA ALA A 179 -14.22 -4.13 15.71
C ALA A 179 -14.75 -3.98 14.27
N CYS A 180 -13.85 -3.88 13.28
CA CYS A 180 -14.25 -3.70 11.88
C CYS A 180 -14.84 -4.99 11.31
N ARG A 181 -15.98 -4.85 10.59
CA ARG A 181 -16.68 -5.93 9.87
C ARG A 181 -16.76 -5.70 8.37
N ASP A 182 -16.06 -4.69 7.86
CA ASP A 182 -15.97 -4.43 6.43
C ASP A 182 -14.75 -5.15 5.85
N ILE A 183 -14.99 -6.25 5.15
CA ILE A 183 -13.94 -7.06 4.53
C ILE A 183 -13.12 -6.28 3.49
N THR A 184 -13.70 -5.27 2.86
CA THR A 184 -13.01 -4.49 1.84
C THR A 184 -11.77 -3.79 2.39
N LYS A 185 -11.76 -3.44 3.66
CA LYS A 185 -10.64 -2.81 4.36
C LYS A 185 -9.50 -3.79 4.68
N PHE A 186 -9.78 -5.09 4.69
CA PHE A 186 -8.79 -6.15 4.93
C PHE A 186 -8.16 -6.68 3.64
N VAL A 187 -8.76 -6.35 2.47
CA VAL A 187 -8.33 -6.90 1.19
C VAL A 187 -7.15 -6.13 0.62
N THR A 188 -6.13 -6.89 0.22
CA THR A 188 -5.03 -6.43 -0.62
C THR A 188 -5.38 -6.67 -2.08
N ILE A 189 -5.10 -5.70 -2.95
CA ILE A 189 -5.29 -5.79 -4.39
C ILE A 189 -3.94 -5.64 -5.09
N GLN A 190 -3.59 -6.61 -5.93
CA GLN A 190 -2.34 -6.58 -6.66
C GLN A 190 -2.53 -6.90 -8.14
N LYS A 191 -1.86 -6.13 -9.00
CA LYS A 191 -1.73 -6.43 -10.42
C LYS A 191 -0.53 -7.35 -10.64
N VAL A 192 -0.77 -8.54 -11.22
CA VAL A 192 0.24 -9.57 -11.44
C VAL A 192 0.47 -9.75 -12.94
N ALA A 193 1.67 -9.46 -13.39
CA ALA A 193 2.04 -9.66 -14.80
C ALA A 193 1.98 -11.15 -15.16
N GLY A 194 1.28 -11.49 -16.26
CA GLY A 194 1.05 -12.87 -16.66
C GLY A 194 -0.04 -13.62 -15.88
N GLY A 195 -0.56 -13.04 -14.80
CA GLY A 195 -1.59 -13.64 -13.95
C GLY A 195 -1.02 -14.47 -12.81
N ALA A 196 -1.89 -14.84 -11.88
CA ALA A 196 -1.57 -15.66 -10.72
C ALA A 196 -2.42 -16.91 -10.65
N VAL A 197 -1.89 -17.93 -10.00
CA VAL A 197 -2.54 -19.22 -9.75
C VAL A 197 -2.51 -19.48 -8.24
N LYS A 198 -3.65 -19.85 -7.67
CA LYS A 198 -3.74 -20.40 -6.32
C LYS A 198 -3.48 -21.90 -6.39
N MET A 199 -2.53 -22.34 -5.60
CA MET A 199 -2.26 -23.75 -5.42
C MET A 199 -3.02 -24.20 -4.17
N TRP A 200 -4.15 -24.89 -4.36
CA TRP A 200 -4.94 -25.46 -3.25
C TRP A 200 -4.26 -26.72 -2.72
N GLY A 201 -4.03 -26.79 -1.43
CA GLY A 201 -3.40 -27.91 -0.76
C GLY A 201 -3.00 -27.52 0.67
N GLU A 202 -2.47 -28.47 1.44
CA GLU A 202 -1.86 -28.13 2.71
C GLU A 202 -0.60 -27.29 2.46
N GLY A 203 -0.78 -25.98 2.52
CA GLY A 203 0.30 -25.01 2.37
C GLY A 203 1.12 -24.89 3.65
N PRO A 204 2.27 -24.20 3.58
CA PRO A 204 3.05 -23.91 4.76
C PRO A 204 2.21 -23.15 5.77
N ARG A 205 2.33 -23.56 7.03
CA ARG A 205 1.67 -22.86 8.13
C ARG A 205 2.07 -21.38 8.10
N LYS A 206 1.08 -20.53 8.27
CA LYS A 206 1.24 -19.10 8.36
C LYS A 206 2.26 -18.70 9.44
N GLY A 207 3.14 -17.76 9.13
CA GLY A 207 4.20 -17.32 10.05
C GLY A 207 5.47 -18.16 10.01
N ALA A 208 5.56 -19.17 9.12
CA ALA A 208 6.81 -19.90 8.91
C ALA A 208 7.91 -18.93 8.45
N ARG A 209 8.80 -18.56 9.36
CA ARG A 209 10.02 -17.84 9.07
C ARG A 209 10.92 -18.70 8.17
N VAL A 210 11.97 -18.15 7.59
CA VAL A 210 12.97 -18.93 6.83
C VAL A 210 13.48 -20.15 7.62
N MET A 211 13.53 -20.05 8.94
CA MET A 211 13.87 -21.18 9.83
C MET A 211 12.80 -22.30 9.82
N ASP A 212 11.53 -21.97 9.70
CA ASP A 212 10.44 -22.96 9.64
C ASP A 212 10.41 -23.67 8.27
N MET A 213 10.84 -22.97 7.22
CA MET A 213 11.05 -23.52 5.89
C MET A 213 12.09 -24.65 5.93
N VAL A 214 13.19 -24.46 6.66
CA VAL A 214 14.24 -25.48 6.84
C VAL A 214 13.68 -26.71 7.54
N GLY A 215 12.91 -26.54 8.62
CA GLY A 215 12.27 -27.65 9.35
C GLY A 215 11.31 -28.45 8.47
N THR A 216 10.48 -27.77 7.68
CA THR A 216 9.56 -28.42 6.75
C THR A 216 10.29 -29.17 5.65
N LEU A 217 11.34 -28.59 5.06
CA LEU A 217 12.16 -29.26 4.04
C LEU A 217 12.80 -30.54 4.60
N GLN A 218 13.37 -30.47 5.80
CA GLN A 218 13.95 -31.63 6.47
C GLN A 218 12.89 -32.71 6.77
N ALA A 219 11.70 -32.33 7.27
CA ALA A 219 10.61 -33.25 7.51
C ALA A 219 10.11 -33.93 6.23
N CYS A 220 10.16 -33.24 5.09
CA CYS A 220 9.86 -33.77 3.76
C CYS A 220 11.00 -34.58 3.14
N GLY A 221 12.10 -34.79 3.86
CA GLY A 221 13.27 -35.58 3.41
C GLY A 221 14.26 -34.82 2.51
N TRP A 222 14.19 -33.49 2.47
CA TRP A 222 15.16 -32.68 1.75
C TRP A 222 16.44 -32.48 2.57
N VAL A 223 17.59 -32.48 1.91
CA VAL A 223 18.90 -32.27 2.50
C VAL A 223 19.56 -31.04 1.91
N LYS A 224 20.10 -30.18 2.76
CA LYS A 224 20.81 -28.98 2.35
C LYS A 224 22.24 -29.31 1.87
N LYS A 225 22.60 -28.88 0.65
CA LYS A 225 23.92 -29.02 0.09
C LYS A 225 24.43 -27.64 -0.37
N GLY A 226 25.23 -26.98 0.48
CA GLY A 226 25.66 -25.59 0.23
C GLY A 226 24.49 -24.61 0.26
N ARG A 227 24.25 -23.92 -0.88
CA ARG A 227 23.10 -23.00 -1.05
C ARG A 227 21.86 -23.64 -1.64
N LYS A 228 21.95 -24.93 -2.03
CA LYS A 228 20.90 -25.66 -2.72
C LYS A 228 20.34 -26.78 -1.83
N TRP A 229 19.19 -27.31 -2.21
CA TRP A 229 18.50 -28.40 -1.59
C TRP A 229 18.38 -29.55 -2.56
N ILE A 230 18.60 -30.77 -2.06
CA ILE A 230 18.47 -32.03 -2.81
C ILE A 230 17.50 -32.93 -2.06
N LYS A 231 16.72 -33.73 -2.81
CA LYS A 231 15.89 -34.78 -2.23
C LYS A 231 16.47 -36.11 -2.68
N PRO A 232 17.22 -36.81 -1.78
CA PRO A 232 17.81 -38.11 -2.09
C PRO A 232 16.70 -39.11 -2.48
N PHE A 233 16.94 -39.90 -3.48
CA PHE A 233 16.04 -41.01 -3.81
C PHE A 233 16.11 -42.07 -2.72
N THR A 234 14.96 -42.55 -2.27
CA THR A 234 14.90 -43.70 -1.36
C THR A 234 15.25 -44.98 -2.06
N ARG A 235 15.80 -45.97 -1.34
CA ARG A 235 16.14 -47.28 -1.91
C ARG A 235 14.98 -47.89 -2.65
N ALA A 236 13.76 -47.80 -2.09
CA ALA A 236 12.54 -48.31 -2.69
C ALA A 236 12.22 -47.61 -4.04
N GLN A 237 12.49 -46.29 -4.17
CA GLN A 237 12.33 -45.57 -5.43
C GLN A 237 13.37 -45.99 -6.47
N ILE A 238 14.61 -46.28 -6.03
CA ILE A 238 15.67 -46.78 -6.91
C ILE A 238 15.33 -48.20 -7.38
N ASP A 239 14.85 -49.04 -6.50
CA ASP A 239 14.52 -50.45 -6.78
C ASP A 239 13.22 -50.57 -7.63
N SER A 240 12.27 -49.62 -7.52
CA SER A 240 11.02 -49.62 -8.29
C SER A 240 11.21 -49.19 -9.76
N VAL A 241 12.31 -48.48 -10.09
CA VAL A 241 12.66 -48.04 -11.45
C VAL A 241 13.63 -49.04 -12.11
N GLY A 242 13.37 -50.32 -11.92
CA GLY A 242 14.19 -51.37 -12.46
C GLY A 242 14.57 -51.23 -13.93
N GLY A 243 15.85 -50.91 -14.21
CA GLY A 243 16.54 -51.16 -15.45
C GLY A 243 16.05 -50.52 -16.75
N GLY A 244 15.04 -49.66 -16.73
CA GLY A 244 14.53 -48.95 -17.92
C GLY A 244 15.30 -47.67 -18.24
N THR A 245 15.40 -47.35 -19.51
CA THR A 245 16.00 -46.12 -20.06
C THR A 245 15.27 -44.84 -19.59
N GLY A 246 15.48 -44.43 -18.37
CA GLY A 246 14.79 -43.30 -17.71
C GLY A 246 14.94 -43.33 -16.23
N ALA A 247 15.60 -44.37 -15.68
CA ALA A 247 15.95 -44.43 -14.27
C ALA A 247 16.87 -43.26 -13.89
N PRO A 248 16.65 -42.59 -12.74
CA PRO A 248 17.59 -41.62 -12.23
C PRO A 248 18.98 -42.27 -12.13
N VAL A 249 19.96 -41.68 -12.80
CA VAL A 249 21.35 -42.15 -12.70
C VAL A 249 21.75 -42.11 -11.20
N PRO A 250 22.24 -43.24 -10.63
CA PRO A 250 22.71 -43.22 -9.26
C PRO A 250 23.77 -42.13 -9.10
N GLY A 251 23.52 -41.17 -8.17
CA GLY A 251 24.36 -40.02 -7.96
C GLY A 251 23.95 -38.72 -8.68
N TYR A 252 22.93 -38.76 -9.57
CA TYR A 252 22.34 -37.54 -10.10
C TYR A 252 21.15 -37.11 -9.26
N GLU A 253 21.39 -36.17 -8.38
CA GLU A 253 20.34 -35.55 -7.55
C GLU A 253 20.10 -34.15 -8.08
N PRO A 254 18.92 -33.84 -8.67
CA PRO A 254 18.63 -32.50 -9.11
C PRO A 254 18.68 -31.53 -7.93
N GLU A 255 19.41 -30.43 -8.13
CA GLU A 255 19.60 -29.40 -7.14
C GLU A 255 18.52 -28.31 -7.30
N TYR A 256 17.83 -28.01 -6.21
CA TYR A 256 16.76 -27.02 -6.16
C TYR A 256 17.14 -25.83 -5.27
N THR A 257 16.57 -24.66 -5.55
CA THR A 257 16.58 -23.59 -4.58
C THR A 257 15.70 -23.98 -3.38
N ALA A 258 15.88 -23.31 -2.24
CA ALA A 258 15.02 -23.57 -1.06
C ALA A 258 13.53 -23.33 -1.37
N GLN A 259 13.22 -22.35 -2.22
CA GLN A 259 11.85 -22.05 -2.64
C GLN A 259 11.26 -23.13 -3.54
N ASP A 260 12.03 -23.61 -4.52
CA ASP A 260 11.57 -24.66 -5.43
C ASP A 260 11.38 -25.98 -4.68
N ALA A 261 12.34 -26.34 -3.80
CA ALA A 261 12.25 -27.54 -2.95
C ALA A 261 11.04 -27.46 -2.01
N TYR A 262 10.81 -26.28 -1.43
CA TYR A 262 9.69 -26.04 -0.52
C TYR A 262 8.33 -26.13 -1.24
N ALA A 263 8.23 -25.59 -2.45
CA ALA A 263 7.03 -25.72 -3.28
C ALA A 263 6.67 -27.19 -3.56
N THR A 264 7.67 -28.08 -3.71
CA THR A 264 7.44 -29.51 -3.95
C THR A 264 7.02 -30.30 -2.68
N CYS A 265 7.23 -29.75 -1.48
CA CYS A 265 6.74 -30.38 -0.23
C CYS A 265 5.21 -30.35 -0.14
N PHE A 266 4.55 -29.51 -0.91
CA PHE A 266 3.10 -29.35 -0.92
C PHE A 266 2.59 -29.86 -2.25
N GLN A 267 1.85 -30.99 -2.27
CA GLN A 267 1.16 -31.44 -3.47
C GLN A 267 -0.06 -30.56 -3.70
N PRO A 268 -0.09 -29.74 -4.77
CA PRO A 268 -1.24 -28.93 -5.08
C PRO A 268 -2.40 -29.83 -5.45
N GLN A 269 -3.48 -29.80 -4.67
CA GLN A 269 -4.65 -30.61 -5.00
C GLN A 269 -5.40 -30.08 -6.23
N ARG A 270 -5.42 -28.76 -6.45
CA ARG A 270 -5.96 -28.09 -7.63
C ARG A 270 -5.31 -26.73 -7.86
N PRO A 271 -4.71 -26.45 -9.01
CA PRO A 271 -4.36 -25.10 -9.42
C PRO A 271 -5.63 -24.36 -9.87
N GLU A 272 -5.83 -23.14 -9.35
CA GLU A 272 -6.92 -22.26 -9.76
C GLU A 272 -6.33 -20.95 -10.30
N TYR A 273 -6.70 -20.58 -11.51
CA TYR A 273 -6.26 -19.32 -12.11
C TYR A 273 -7.07 -18.15 -11.57
N LEU A 274 -6.40 -17.21 -10.92
CA LEU A 274 -7.01 -16.04 -10.28
C LEU A 274 -7.10 -14.81 -11.21
N GLY A 275 -6.39 -14.82 -12.34
CA GLY A 275 -6.35 -13.67 -13.25
C GLY A 275 -5.14 -12.76 -13.05
N LYS A 276 -5.20 -11.56 -13.70
CA LYS A 276 -4.10 -10.58 -13.69
C LYS A 276 -4.25 -9.50 -12.60
N VAL A 277 -5.43 -9.35 -12.04
CA VAL A 277 -5.71 -8.49 -10.88
C VAL A 277 -6.27 -9.39 -9.80
N ILE A 278 -5.50 -9.61 -8.78
CA ILE A 278 -5.86 -10.54 -7.71
C ILE A 278 -6.16 -9.78 -6.42
N ARG A 279 -7.04 -10.37 -5.62
CA ARG A 279 -7.44 -9.86 -4.31
C ARG A 279 -7.29 -10.97 -3.29
N TRP A 280 -6.82 -10.62 -2.11
CA TRP A 280 -6.70 -11.54 -0.99
C TRP A 280 -6.80 -10.82 0.35
N TYR A 281 -7.13 -11.55 1.38
CA TYR A 281 -6.97 -11.15 2.78
C TYR A 281 -6.06 -12.15 3.51
N TYR A 282 -5.61 -11.80 4.68
CA TYR A 282 -4.80 -12.70 5.50
C TYR A 282 -5.71 -13.40 6.52
N GLY A 283 -5.90 -14.69 6.29
CA GLY A 283 -6.71 -15.59 7.14
C GLY A 283 -5.83 -16.59 7.90
N THR A 284 -6.29 -17.13 9.02
CA THR A 284 -5.59 -18.16 9.78
C THR A 284 -5.59 -19.51 9.06
N ARG A 285 -6.52 -19.71 8.13
CA ARG A 285 -6.69 -20.91 7.30
C ARG A 285 -6.31 -20.59 5.85
N SER A 286 -5.02 -20.48 5.54
CA SER A 286 -4.59 -20.26 4.15
C SER A 286 -4.10 -21.56 3.51
N PRO A 287 -4.86 -22.16 2.61
CA PRO A 287 -4.51 -23.41 1.98
C PRO A 287 -3.59 -23.22 0.77
N GLY A 288 -2.29 -23.12 1.00
CA GLY A 288 -1.29 -23.11 -0.07
C GLY A 288 -0.94 -21.74 -0.64
N PRO A 289 0.10 -21.66 -1.49
CA PRO A 289 0.64 -20.43 -2.01
C PRO A 289 -0.15 -19.85 -3.18
N ILE A 290 -0.02 -18.53 -3.40
CA ILE A 290 -0.39 -17.84 -4.64
C ILE A 290 0.91 -17.62 -5.44
N VAL A 291 0.97 -18.13 -6.64
CA VAL A 291 2.18 -18.12 -7.49
C VAL A 291 1.92 -17.44 -8.83
N TYR A 292 2.97 -16.89 -9.45
CA TYR A 292 2.88 -16.38 -10.82
C TYR A 292 2.57 -17.51 -11.79
N ALA A 293 1.57 -17.30 -12.65
CA ALA A 293 1.20 -18.28 -13.68
C ALA A 293 2.33 -18.54 -14.68
N THR A 294 3.25 -17.58 -14.85
CA THR A 294 4.33 -17.64 -15.86
C THR A 294 5.53 -18.46 -15.41
N ASN A 295 5.86 -18.47 -14.12
CA ASN A 295 7.11 -19.08 -13.64
C ASN A 295 6.97 -19.86 -12.31
N GLY A 296 5.78 -19.91 -11.72
CA GLY A 296 5.52 -20.63 -10.48
C GLY A 296 6.12 -20.00 -9.21
N ASN A 297 6.80 -18.87 -9.31
CA ASN A 297 7.33 -18.18 -8.14
C ASN A 297 6.21 -17.61 -7.26
N LEU A 298 6.46 -17.49 -5.96
CA LEU A 298 5.50 -16.90 -5.02
C LEU A 298 5.24 -15.42 -5.40
N VAL A 299 3.97 -15.03 -5.47
CA VAL A 299 3.60 -13.62 -5.64
C VAL A 299 4.00 -12.86 -4.38
N GLY A 300 4.74 -11.76 -4.57
CA GLY A 300 5.21 -10.94 -3.45
C GLY A 300 4.06 -10.50 -2.56
N GLY A 301 4.25 -10.58 -1.24
CA GLY A 301 3.22 -10.21 -0.24
C GLY A 301 2.10 -11.22 -0.06
N SER A 302 1.97 -12.27 -0.88
CA SER A 302 0.84 -13.22 -0.80
C SER A 302 1.07 -14.38 0.17
N TYR A 303 2.15 -14.39 0.91
CA TYR A 303 2.42 -15.48 1.86
C TYR A 303 1.36 -15.54 2.96
N GLY A 304 0.71 -16.68 3.10
CA GLY A 304 -0.40 -16.85 4.05
C GLY A 304 -1.72 -16.18 3.62
N ALA A 305 -1.81 -15.70 2.38
CA ALA A 305 -2.98 -15.02 1.87
C ALA A 305 -4.08 -15.99 1.41
N THR A 306 -5.32 -15.62 1.69
CA THR A 306 -6.54 -16.32 1.21
C THR A 306 -7.13 -15.50 0.06
N PRO A 307 -7.26 -16.07 -1.16
CA PRO A 307 -7.89 -15.36 -2.27
C PRO A 307 -9.30 -14.90 -1.96
N CYS A 308 -9.61 -13.66 -2.37
CA CYS A 308 -10.92 -13.05 -2.21
C CYS A 308 -11.32 -12.39 -3.53
N MET A 309 -11.47 -13.19 -4.58
CA MET A 309 -11.79 -12.70 -5.92
C MET A 309 -13.22 -12.17 -6.01
N THR A 310 -14.14 -12.77 -5.28
CA THR A 310 -15.48 -12.28 -5.01
C THR A 310 -15.57 -11.97 -3.52
N LEU A 311 -16.13 -10.82 -3.18
CA LEU A 311 -16.32 -10.46 -1.77
C LEU A 311 -17.31 -11.46 -1.15
N PRO A 312 -17.03 -12.00 0.03
CA PRO A 312 -17.96 -12.88 0.72
C PRO A 312 -19.18 -12.09 1.23
N ASP A 313 -20.34 -12.73 1.26
CA ASP A 313 -21.57 -12.14 1.78
C ASP A 313 -21.51 -11.93 3.31
N GLU A 314 -20.76 -12.81 4.00
CA GLU A 314 -20.51 -12.72 5.44
C GLU A 314 -19.04 -12.42 5.73
N PHE A 315 -18.79 -11.72 6.84
CA PHE A 315 -17.42 -11.43 7.25
C PHE A 315 -16.69 -12.72 7.63
N PRO A 316 -15.48 -13.00 7.07
CA PRO A 316 -14.76 -14.24 7.34
C PRO A 316 -14.41 -14.43 8.82
N ASP A 317 -14.62 -15.64 9.31
CA ASP A 317 -14.33 -16.05 10.70
C ASP A 317 -12.84 -16.37 10.94
N ASP A 318 -12.05 -16.46 9.86
CA ASP A 318 -10.64 -16.83 9.87
C ASP A 318 -9.66 -15.67 9.68
N ILE A 319 -10.08 -14.44 9.89
CA ILE A 319 -9.19 -13.27 9.81
C ILE A 319 -8.04 -13.39 10.81
N ASP A 320 -6.81 -13.21 10.32
CA ASP A 320 -5.62 -13.17 11.19
C ASP A 320 -5.38 -11.77 11.74
N TYR A 321 -6.08 -11.45 12.80
CA TYR A 321 -5.92 -10.17 13.48
C TYR A 321 -4.48 -9.90 13.92
N ALA A 322 -3.73 -10.94 14.30
CA ALA A 322 -2.33 -10.79 14.72
C ALA A 322 -1.43 -10.31 13.57
N TRP A 323 -1.68 -10.80 12.35
CA TRP A 323 -0.97 -10.34 11.16
C TRP A 323 -1.23 -8.84 10.90
N TYR A 324 -2.51 -8.41 10.95
CA TYR A 324 -2.88 -7.02 10.72
C TYR A 324 -2.34 -6.08 11.81
N VAL A 325 -2.34 -6.51 13.08
CA VAL A 325 -1.69 -5.77 14.18
C VAL A 325 -0.20 -5.62 13.92
N SER A 326 0.50 -6.71 13.60
CA SER A 326 1.95 -6.67 13.31
C SER A 326 2.29 -5.76 12.12
N LYS A 327 1.43 -5.74 11.09
CA LYS A 327 1.56 -4.83 9.94
C LYS A 327 1.38 -3.37 10.38
N SER A 328 0.38 -3.10 11.22
CA SER A 328 0.13 -1.75 11.77
C SER A 328 1.27 -1.27 12.66
N GLU A 329 1.83 -2.17 13.47
CA GLU A 329 3.03 -1.87 14.28
C GLU A 329 4.25 -1.56 13.40
N ALA A 330 4.39 -2.22 12.25
CA ALA A 330 5.44 -1.90 11.30
C ALA A 330 5.27 -0.49 10.74
N ILE A 331 4.05 -0.07 10.41
CA ILE A 331 3.75 1.31 9.97
C ILE A 331 4.14 2.31 11.07
N LEU A 332 3.76 2.08 12.34
CA LEU A 332 4.14 2.97 13.45
C LEU A 332 5.65 3.09 13.60
N ARG A 333 6.39 1.99 13.48
CA ARG A 333 7.87 2.01 13.52
C ARG A 333 8.46 2.81 12.36
N ASP A 334 7.91 2.67 11.15
CA ASP A 334 8.35 3.42 9.97
C ASP A 334 8.09 4.93 10.12
N LEU A 335 7.07 5.30 10.89
CA LEU A 335 6.77 6.69 11.27
C LEU A 335 7.61 7.19 12.47
N GLY A 336 8.50 6.37 13.04
CA GLY A 336 9.31 6.71 14.20
C GLY A 336 8.54 6.78 15.52
N VAL A 337 7.39 6.11 15.59
CA VAL A 337 6.57 6.06 16.81
C VAL A 337 6.91 4.82 17.62
N ASP A 338 7.39 5.04 18.85
CA ASP A 338 7.62 3.95 19.80
C ASP A 338 6.28 3.44 20.34
N ILE A 339 6.03 2.15 20.11
CA ILE A 339 4.86 1.47 20.65
C ILE A 339 5.20 1.12 22.11
N ALA A 340 4.58 1.80 23.07
CA ALA A 340 4.69 1.40 24.47
C ALA A 340 4.21 -0.06 24.60
N LYS A 341 5.11 -0.92 25.10
CA LYS A 341 4.83 -2.33 25.34
C LYS A 341 3.85 -2.53 26.48
#